data_afbbe3ce72711ac388315904a6dc85bb
#
_entry.id   afbbe3ce72711ac388315904a6dc85bb
#
_cell.length_a   1.000
_cell.length_b   1.000
_cell.length_c   1.000
_cell.angle_alpha   90.00
_cell.angle_beta   90.00
_cell.angle_gamma   90.00
#
_symmetry.space_group_name_H-M   'P 1'
#
loop_
_entity.id
_entity.type
_entity.pdbx_description
1 polymer ?
#
loop_
_entity_poly.entity_id
_entity_poly.type
_entity_poly.pdbx_seq_one_letter_code
_entity_poly.pdbx_strand_id
1 'polypeptide(L)'
;MTRHGLAIIALVAAGLLPGCTVNAISPTQRSMGKISYESAFAVAREVMRKHFELASSDPDAGVIVARPKPVRAPAERILGGRSPARHVTKMRLKSRGGIVIADVSVALQRQGSAGFRQMRPGDNYSTVPDQTPAQETAAITAEQDQAWRTDRYDRGMERKILNELYRALHPTKPE
;
A
#
# COMPACT_ATOMS: atom_id res chain seq x y z
N MET A 1 70.70 18.50 8.63
CA MET A 1 69.50 19.34 8.49
C MET A 1 68.33 18.46 8.19
N THR A 2 67.64 18.03 9.21
CA THR A 2 66.50 17.09 9.18
C THR A 2 65.17 17.86 9.17
N ARG A 3 64.38 17.70 8.11
CA ARG A 3 63.00 18.24 8.02
C ARG A 3 62.00 17.12 8.22
N HIS A 4 61.37 17.15 9.38
CA HIS A 4 60.29 16.26 9.79
C HIS A 4 59.00 16.72 9.09
N GLY A 5 58.45 15.87 8.19
CA GLY A 5 57.12 16.05 7.61
C GLY A 5 56.07 15.44 8.51
N LEU A 6 55.21 16.27 9.07
CA LEU A 6 54.03 15.87 9.85
C LEU A 6 52.97 15.34 8.88
N ALA A 7 52.64 14.07 8.96
CA ALA A 7 51.51 13.47 8.27
C ALA A 7 50.24 13.65 9.11
N ILE A 8 49.30 14.49 8.66
CA ILE A 8 47.98 14.66 9.28
C ILE A 8 47.09 13.55 8.75
N ILE A 9 46.76 12.58 9.57
CA ILE A 9 45.74 11.55 9.30
C ILE A 9 44.38 12.16 9.62
N ALA A 10 43.62 12.53 8.57
CA ALA A 10 42.23 12.94 8.70
C ALA A 10 41.34 11.68 8.86
N LEU A 11 40.86 11.44 10.06
CA LEU A 11 39.93 10.36 10.40
C LEU A 11 38.52 10.81 9.96
N VAL A 12 38.04 10.32 8.79
CA VAL A 12 36.68 10.51 8.34
C VAL A 12 35.76 9.54 9.08
N ALA A 13 35.09 10.01 10.13
CA ALA A 13 34.05 9.27 10.82
C ALA A 13 32.79 9.26 9.94
N ALA A 14 32.59 8.21 9.13
CA ALA A 14 31.35 7.97 8.42
C ALA A 14 30.25 7.61 9.42
N GLY A 15 29.42 8.60 9.76
CA GLY A 15 28.24 8.41 10.59
C GLY A 15 27.23 7.51 9.88
N LEU A 16 27.11 6.25 10.33
CA LEU A 16 26.02 5.35 10.00
C LEU A 16 24.74 5.90 10.64
N LEU A 17 23.97 6.68 9.88
CA LEU A 17 22.61 7.02 10.25
C LEU A 17 21.76 5.75 10.08
N PRO A 18 21.17 5.20 11.15
CA PRO A 18 20.17 4.16 11.01
C PRO A 18 18.96 4.80 10.34
N GLY A 19 18.82 4.59 9.02
CA GLY A 19 17.63 4.97 8.29
C GLY A 19 16.46 4.21 8.90
N CYS A 20 15.51 4.94 9.51
CA CYS A 20 14.21 4.40 9.86
C CYS A 20 13.57 3.89 8.58
N THR A 21 13.64 2.58 8.34
CA THR A 21 12.86 1.93 7.30
C THR A 21 11.41 2.03 7.71
N VAL A 22 10.72 3.06 7.23
CA VAL A 22 9.26 3.06 7.21
C VAL A 22 8.90 1.75 6.52
N ASN A 23 8.24 0.83 7.23
CA ASN A 23 7.70 -0.39 6.65
C ASN A 23 6.66 0.00 5.60
N ALA A 24 7.13 0.35 4.41
CA ALA A 24 6.29 0.52 3.25
C ALA A 24 5.67 -0.85 2.99
N ILE A 25 4.36 -0.96 3.23
CA ILE A 25 3.62 -2.20 3.00
C ILE A 25 3.75 -2.49 1.51
N SER A 26 4.64 -3.43 1.18
CA SER A 26 4.93 -3.80 -0.21
C SER A 26 3.70 -4.46 -0.84
N PRO A 27 3.36 -4.12 -2.08
CA PRO A 27 2.31 -4.80 -2.84
C PRO A 27 2.67 -6.28 -3.00
N THR A 28 1.64 -7.13 -3.18
CA THR A 28 1.89 -8.53 -3.53
C THR A 28 2.43 -8.61 -4.95
N GLN A 29 3.54 -9.29 -5.12
CA GLN A 29 4.28 -9.37 -6.36
C GLN A 29 4.36 -10.81 -6.88
N ARG A 30 4.31 -10.97 -8.22
CA ARG A 30 4.54 -12.26 -8.88
C ARG A 30 5.25 -12.07 -10.21
N SER A 31 6.24 -12.94 -10.48
CA SER A 31 6.85 -13.05 -11.81
C SER A 31 5.91 -13.81 -12.76
N MET A 32 5.71 -13.24 -13.94
CA MET A 32 4.92 -13.81 -15.03
C MET A 32 5.78 -14.57 -16.05
N GLY A 33 7.12 -14.55 -15.89
CA GLY A 33 8.05 -15.23 -16.80
C GLY A 33 8.44 -14.38 -18.02
N LYS A 34 9.06 -15.07 -18.99
CA LYS A 34 9.50 -14.47 -20.26
C LYS A 34 8.35 -14.44 -21.25
N ILE A 35 7.59 -13.38 -21.25
CA ILE A 35 6.42 -13.15 -22.11
C ILE A 35 6.48 -11.74 -22.69
N SER A 36 5.76 -11.50 -23.79
CA SER A 36 5.63 -10.14 -24.32
C SER A 36 4.94 -9.24 -23.29
N TYR A 37 5.52 -8.08 -23.04
CA TYR A 37 4.97 -7.08 -22.14
C TYR A 37 3.56 -6.63 -22.58
N GLU A 38 3.36 -6.40 -23.86
CA GLU A 38 2.09 -5.97 -24.45
C GLU A 38 0.99 -7.03 -24.21
N SER A 39 1.31 -8.30 -24.48
CA SER A 39 0.38 -9.40 -24.19
C SER A 39 0.05 -9.51 -22.72
N ALA A 40 1.06 -9.41 -21.86
CA ALA A 40 0.86 -9.44 -20.41
C ALA A 40 -0.01 -8.28 -19.93
N PHE A 41 0.20 -7.06 -20.46
CA PHE A 41 -0.58 -5.90 -20.10
C PHE A 41 -2.04 -6.01 -20.58
N ALA A 42 -2.26 -6.49 -21.81
CA ALA A 42 -3.60 -6.73 -22.32
C ALA A 42 -4.38 -7.72 -21.46
N VAL A 43 -3.76 -8.87 -21.13
CA VAL A 43 -4.38 -9.89 -20.27
C VAL A 43 -4.61 -9.35 -18.85
N ALA A 44 -3.65 -8.61 -18.30
CA ALA A 44 -3.78 -7.99 -16.98
C ALA A 44 -4.98 -7.04 -16.90
N ARG A 45 -5.18 -6.23 -17.94
CA ARG A 45 -6.33 -5.34 -18.05
C ARG A 45 -7.66 -6.12 -18.06
N GLU A 46 -7.74 -7.23 -18.79
CA GLU A 46 -8.94 -8.07 -18.83
C GLU A 46 -9.19 -8.77 -17.48
N VAL A 47 -8.15 -9.27 -16.81
CA VAL A 47 -8.27 -9.85 -15.47
C VAL A 47 -8.78 -8.81 -14.47
N MET A 48 -8.23 -7.59 -14.52
CA MET A 48 -8.68 -6.51 -13.65
C MET A 48 -10.15 -6.15 -13.89
N ARG A 49 -10.61 -6.12 -15.16
CA ARG A 49 -12.01 -5.86 -15.52
C ARG A 49 -13.00 -6.88 -14.97
N LYS A 50 -12.59 -8.14 -14.79
CA LYS A 50 -13.46 -9.17 -14.18
C LYS A 50 -13.82 -8.87 -12.73
N HIS A 51 -12.96 -8.15 -12.01
CA HIS A 51 -13.11 -7.87 -10.59
C HIS A 51 -13.54 -6.45 -10.30
N PHE A 52 -13.14 -5.50 -11.15
CA PHE A 52 -13.27 -4.06 -10.91
C PHE A 52 -13.63 -3.30 -12.19
N GLU A 53 -14.34 -2.19 -12.02
CA GLU A 53 -14.45 -1.17 -13.06
C GLU A 53 -13.13 -0.39 -13.13
N LEU A 54 -12.56 -0.22 -14.33
CA LEU A 54 -11.29 0.47 -14.50
C LEU A 54 -11.52 1.99 -14.54
N ALA A 55 -10.67 2.72 -13.83
CA ALA A 55 -10.58 4.18 -13.88
C ALA A 55 -9.60 4.62 -14.97
N SER A 56 -8.42 3.97 -15.05
CA SER A 56 -7.40 4.24 -16.06
C SER A 56 -6.56 3.01 -16.34
N SER A 57 -5.94 3.00 -17.52
CA SER A 57 -5.04 1.95 -17.96
C SER A 57 -3.99 2.58 -18.87
N ASP A 58 -2.76 2.62 -18.41
CA ASP A 58 -1.62 3.24 -19.08
C ASP A 58 -0.55 2.16 -19.34
N PRO A 59 -0.39 1.70 -20.58
CA PRO A 59 0.60 0.68 -20.94
C PRO A 59 2.03 1.19 -20.85
N ASP A 60 2.29 2.46 -21.10
CA ASP A 60 3.63 3.04 -21.08
C ASP A 60 4.15 3.15 -19.65
N ALA A 61 3.30 3.61 -18.74
CA ALA A 61 3.60 3.61 -17.30
C ALA A 61 3.47 2.22 -16.67
N GLY A 62 2.86 1.26 -17.36
CA GLY A 62 2.58 -0.08 -16.86
C GLY A 62 1.58 -0.11 -15.72
N VAL A 63 0.63 0.81 -15.67
CA VAL A 63 -0.26 0.99 -14.53
C VAL A 63 -1.72 0.82 -14.94
N ILE A 64 -2.44 0.03 -14.15
CA ILE A 64 -3.89 -0.15 -14.25
C ILE A 64 -4.50 0.25 -12.90
N VAL A 65 -5.43 1.21 -12.92
CA VAL A 65 -6.11 1.70 -11.72
C VAL A 65 -7.59 1.38 -11.84
N ALA A 66 -8.14 0.78 -10.79
CA ALA A 66 -9.57 0.52 -10.70
C ALA A 66 -10.31 1.68 -10.00
N ARG A 67 -11.58 1.89 -10.35
CA ARG A 67 -12.47 2.74 -9.57
C ARG A 67 -12.66 2.16 -8.17
N PRO A 68 -12.76 3.02 -7.14
CA PRO A 68 -13.05 2.54 -5.80
C PRO A 68 -14.36 1.75 -5.77
N LYS A 69 -14.29 0.50 -5.29
CA LYS A 69 -15.46 -0.40 -5.21
C LYS A 69 -15.98 -0.46 -3.78
N PRO A 70 -17.23 -0.04 -3.51
CA PRO A 70 -17.83 -0.20 -2.19
C PRO A 70 -17.87 -1.67 -1.77
N VAL A 71 -17.55 -1.95 -0.52
CA VAL A 71 -17.55 -3.31 0.03
C VAL A 71 -18.17 -3.33 1.43
N ARG A 72 -18.72 -4.48 1.81
CA ARG A 72 -19.13 -4.74 3.18
C ARG A 72 -17.90 -5.22 3.95
N ALA A 73 -17.35 -4.35 4.78
CA ALA A 73 -16.27 -4.74 5.68
C ALA A 73 -16.82 -5.21 7.03
N PRO A 74 -16.14 -6.13 7.73
CA PRO A 74 -16.48 -6.49 9.10
C PRO A 74 -16.53 -5.24 9.98
N ALA A 75 -17.37 -5.26 11.03
CA ALA A 75 -17.39 -4.18 12.00
C ALA A 75 -16.03 -4.07 12.71
N GLU A 76 -15.55 -2.84 12.92
CA GLU A 76 -14.26 -2.62 13.61
C GLU A 76 -14.33 -2.96 15.09
N ARG A 77 -15.53 -2.88 15.67
CA ARG A 77 -15.77 -3.08 17.11
C ARG A 77 -17.04 -3.88 17.32
N ILE A 78 -17.09 -4.62 18.40
CA ILE A 78 -18.27 -5.41 18.82
C ILE A 78 -19.52 -4.52 19.00
N LEU A 79 -19.32 -3.26 19.42
CA LEU A 79 -20.37 -2.27 19.66
C LEU A 79 -20.30 -1.07 18.69
N GLY A 80 -19.45 -1.13 17.66
CA GLY A 80 -19.23 -0.02 16.72
C GLY A 80 -20.15 -0.12 15.50
N GLY A 81 -20.64 1.03 15.04
CA GLY A 81 -21.34 1.14 13.76
C GLY A 81 -20.46 0.67 12.59
N ARG A 82 -21.10 0.25 11.50
CA ARG A 82 -20.40 -0.09 10.25
C ARG A 82 -20.03 1.20 9.51
N SER A 83 -18.75 1.52 9.48
CA SER A 83 -18.27 2.61 8.63
C SER A 83 -18.30 2.20 7.16
N PRO A 84 -18.60 3.13 6.25
CA PRO A 84 -18.47 2.89 4.82
C PRO A 84 -17.07 2.39 4.49
N ALA A 85 -17.00 1.37 3.63
CA ALA A 85 -15.74 0.77 3.23
C ALA A 85 -15.67 0.59 1.71
N ARG A 86 -14.44 0.66 1.16
CA ARG A 86 -14.20 0.47 -0.27
C ARG A 86 -12.86 -0.21 -0.52
N HIS A 87 -12.77 -0.95 -1.62
CA HIS A 87 -11.49 -1.38 -2.16
C HIS A 87 -10.94 -0.32 -3.11
N VAL A 88 -9.68 0.03 -2.94
CA VAL A 88 -8.89 0.82 -3.88
C VAL A 88 -7.80 -0.09 -4.43
N THR A 89 -7.86 -0.35 -5.73
CA THR A 89 -7.02 -1.36 -6.37
C THR A 89 -6.14 -0.74 -7.44
N LYS A 90 -4.86 -1.11 -7.41
CA LYS A 90 -3.87 -0.72 -8.40
C LYS A 90 -3.01 -1.93 -8.75
N MET A 91 -2.81 -2.14 -10.05
CA MET A 91 -1.86 -3.10 -10.58
C MET A 91 -0.74 -2.35 -11.31
N ARG A 92 0.47 -2.86 -11.21
CA ARG A 92 1.62 -2.37 -11.97
C ARG A 92 2.34 -3.55 -12.60
N LEU A 93 2.65 -3.41 -13.88
CA LEU A 93 3.51 -4.34 -14.62
C LEU A 93 4.84 -3.67 -14.91
N LYS A 94 5.91 -4.44 -14.82
CA LYS A 94 7.27 -4.01 -15.15
C LYS A 94 7.95 -5.12 -15.94
N SER A 95 8.75 -4.74 -16.93
CA SER A 95 9.65 -5.66 -17.60
C SER A 95 11.07 -5.45 -17.09
N ARG A 96 11.74 -6.52 -16.67
CA ARG A 96 13.13 -6.49 -16.21
C ARG A 96 13.88 -7.69 -16.76
N GLY A 97 14.86 -7.43 -17.65
CA GLY A 97 15.62 -8.51 -18.28
C GLY A 97 14.76 -9.47 -19.12
N GLY A 98 13.69 -8.96 -19.76
CA GLY A 98 12.75 -9.77 -20.54
C GLY A 98 11.75 -10.59 -19.70
N ILE A 99 11.79 -10.46 -18.38
CA ILE A 99 10.82 -11.06 -17.47
C ILE A 99 9.79 -10.02 -17.08
N VAL A 100 8.51 -10.35 -17.24
CA VAL A 100 7.42 -9.51 -16.78
C VAL A 100 7.10 -9.82 -15.32
N ILE A 101 6.97 -8.78 -14.52
CA ILE A 101 6.65 -8.83 -13.09
C ILE A 101 5.38 -8.01 -12.87
N ALA A 102 4.40 -8.58 -12.21
CA ALA A 102 3.16 -7.90 -11.83
C ALA A 102 3.10 -7.67 -10.33
N ASP A 103 2.81 -6.42 -9.95
CA ASP A 103 2.57 -5.99 -8.57
C ASP A 103 1.08 -5.62 -8.45
N VAL A 104 0.39 -6.15 -7.44
CA VAL A 104 -1.01 -5.78 -7.16
C VAL A 104 -1.14 -5.29 -5.73
N SER A 105 -1.92 -4.24 -5.57
CA SER A 105 -2.30 -3.69 -4.27
C SER A 105 -3.81 -3.51 -4.22
N VAL A 106 -4.47 -4.14 -3.25
CA VAL A 106 -5.90 -4.01 -2.95
C VAL A 106 -6.02 -3.46 -1.53
N ALA A 107 -6.14 -2.15 -1.41
CA ALA A 107 -6.31 -1.48 -0.13
C ALA A 107 -7.79 -1.46 0.26
N LEU A 108 -8.12 -1.98 1.45
CA LEU A 108 -9.40 -1.74 2.09
C LEU A 108 -9.33 -0.38 2.79
N GLN A 109 -10.12 0.56 2.33
CA GLN A 109 -10.26 1.87 2.95
C GLN A 109 -11.59 1.96 3.70
N ARG A 110 -11.56 2.65 4.84
CA ARG A 110 -12.75 3.00 5.61
C ARG A 110 -12.87 4.50 5.73
N GLN A 111 -14.10 4.97 5.76
CA GLN A 111 -14.44 6.35 6.06
C GLN A 111 -14.64 6.50 7.56
N GLY A 112 -14.14 7.59 8.14
CA GLY A 112 -14.38 7.96 9.52
C GLY A 112 -13.13 8.28 10.32
N SER A 113 -13.34 8.89 11.45
CA SER A 113 -12.33 9.40 12.38
C SER A 113 -11.79 8.34 13.37
N ALA A 114 -12.25 7.09 13.31
CA ALA A 114 -11.92 6.07 14.31
C ALA A 114 -10.41 5.93 14.61
N GLY A 115 -9.57 6.20 13.61
CA GLY A 115 -8.12 6.17 13.80
C GLY A 115 -7.51 7.42 14.42
N PHE A 116 -8.24 8.54 14.46
CA PHE A 116 -7.80 9.73 15.18
C PHE A 116 -8.06 9.61 16.69
N ARG A 117 -8.91 8.65 17.08
CA ARG A 117 -9.24 8.36 18.47
C ARG A 117 -8.28 7.37 19.13
N GLN A 118 -7.29 6.86 18.43
CA GLN A 118 -6.23 6.07 19.05
C GLN A 118 -5.34 7.00 19.85
N MET A 119 -5.40 6.89 21.18
CA MET A 119 -4.42 7.49 22.06
C MET A 119 -3.02 7.12 21.61
N ARG A 120 -2.16 8.11 21.40
CA ARG A 120 -0.74 7.85 21.20
C ARG A 120 -0.19 7.21 22.47
N PRO A 121 0.53 6.08 22.37
CA PRO A 121 1.27 5.55 23.52
C PRO A 121 2.27 6.65 23.97
N GLY A 122 2.08 7.22 25.14
CA GLY A 122 2.92 8.29 25.68
C GLY A 122 2.21 9.58 26.03
N ASP A 123 0.94 9.76 25.71
CA ASP A 123 0.16 10.88 26.21
C ASP A 123 -0.10 10.66 27.70
N ASN A 124 0.82 11.17 28.53
CA ASN A 124 0.65 11.19 29.98
C ASN A 124 -0.48 12.16 30.32
N TYR A 125 -1.60 11.64 30.81
CA TYR A 125 -2.75 12.38 31.34
C TYR A 125 -2.44 13.34 32.49
N SER A 126 -1.17 13.37 32.97
CA SER A 126 -0.77 14.13 34.14
C SER A 126 -0.39 15.58 33.86
N THR A 127 -0.33 16.02 32.58
CA THR A 127 0.22 17.35 32.26
C THR A 127 -0.81 18.45 32.06
N VAL A 128 -2.09 18.14 31.93
CA VAL A 128 -3.15 19.17 31.81
C VAL A 128 -4.35 18.80 32.66
N PRO A 129 -4.46 19.34 33.91
CA PRO A 129 -5.48 18.95 34.88
C PRO A 129 -6.92 19.27 34.48
N ASP A 130 -7.14 20.18 33.50
CA ASP A 130 -8.46 20.71 33.19
C ASP A 130 -9.07 20.24 31.86
N GLN A 131 -8.39 19.40 31.09
CA GLN A 131 -8.96 18.84 29.85
C GLN A 131 -9.46 17.42 30.06
N THR A 132 -10.77 17.25 30.00
CA THR A 132 -11.37 15.92 30.04
C THR A 132 -11.18 15.22 28.69
N PRO A 133 -11.01 13.89 28.65
CA PRO A 133 -10.90 13.11 27.40
C PRO A 133 -12.04 13.35 26.39
N ALA A 134 -13.18 13.81 26.88
CA ALA A 134 -14.35 14.16 26.06
C ALA A 134 -14.12 15.45 25.25
N GLN A 135 -13.33 16.39 25.75
CA GLN A 135 -13.03 17.65 25.04
C GLN A 135 -12.01 17.47 23.91
N GLU A 136 -11.01 16.59 24.10
CA GLU A 136 -10.09 16.22 23.01
C GLU A 136 -10.79 15.42 21.91
N THR A 137 -11.79 14.62 22.28
CA THR A 137 -12.56 13.81 21.31
C THR A 137 -13.57 14.67 20.54
N ALA A 138 -14.03 15.79 21.10
CA ALA A 138 -14.94 16.74 20.45
C ALA A 138 -14.28 17.57 19.34
N ALA A 139 -12.94 17.56 19.27
CA ALA A 139 -12.17 18.34 18.29
C ALA A 139 -12.04 17.65 16.91
N ILE A 140 -12.72 16.49 16.67
CA ILE A 140 -12.72 15.85 15.36
C ILE A 140 -13.60 16.65 14.42
N THR A 141 -13.00 17.14 13.34
CA THR A 141 -13.74 17.92 12.33
C THR A 141 -14.59 17.04 11.44
N ALA A 142 -15.65 17.60 10.83
CA ALA A 142 -16.49 16.87 9.89
C ALA A 142 -15.69 16.35 8.69
N GLU A 143 -14.64 17.06 8.27
CA GLU A 143 -13.74 16.63 7.20
C GLU A 143 -12.94 15.38 7.62
N GLN A 144 -12.51 15.29 8.87
CA GLN A 144 -11.81 14.12 9.39
C GLN A 144 -12.72 12.89 9.44
N ASP A 145 -14.01 13.08 9.76
CA ASP A 145 -15.00 11.99 9.73
C ASP A 145 -15.29 11.50 8.32
N GLN A 146 -15.16 12.36 7.30
CA GLN A 146 -15.35 12.01 5.90
C GLN A 146 -14.08 11.46 5.24
N ALA A 147 -12.92 11.56 5.89
CA ALA A 147 -11.66 11.10 5.34
C ALA A 147 -11.61 9.58 5.14
N TRP A 148 -11.12 9.18 3.98
CA TRP A 148 -10.84 7.78 3.69
C TRP A 148 -9.46 7.39 4.18
N ARG A 149 -9.38 6.30 4.93
CA ARG A 149 -8.11 5.78 5.46
C ARG A 149 -7.92 4.33 5.06
N THR A 150 -6.68 3.98 4.76
CA THR A 150 -6.33 2.57 4.54
C THR A 150 -6.33 1.85 5.88
N ASP A 151 -7.23 0.90 6.03
CA ASP A 151 -7.34 0.03 7.19
C ASP A 151 -6.35 -1.14 7.06
N ARG A 152 -6.41 -1.84 5.94
CA ARG A 152 -5.55 -2.99 5.65
C ARG A 152 -5.48 -3.26 4.15
N TYR A 153 -4.64 -4.23 3.78
CA TYR A 153 -4.56 -4.75 2.41
C TYR A 153 -5.22 -6.12 2.33
N ASP A 154 -6.03 -6.34 1.29
CA ASP A 154 -6.66 -7.62 1.00
C ASP A 154 -5.70 -8.55 0.24
N ARG A 155 -4.81 -9.20 0.97
CA ARG A 155 -3.80 -10.11 0.43
C ARG A 155 -4.42 -11.35 -0.24
N GLY A 156 -5.64 -11.73 0.15
CA GLY A 156 -6.39 -12.80 -0.48
C GLY A 156 -6.77 -12.44 -1.91
N MET A 157 -7.37 -11.26 -2.09
CA MET A 157 -7.75 -10.74 -3.39
C MET A 157 -6.53 -10.48 -4.28
N GLU A 158 -5.44 -9.91 -3.74
CA GLU A 158 -4.19 -9.68 -4.48
C GLU A 158 -3.64 -11.00 -5.07
N ARG A 159 -3.54 -12.05 -4.24
CA ARG A 159 -3.09 -13.36 -4.68
C ARG A 159 -4.03 -13.98 -5.70
N LYS A 160 -5.35 -13.84 -5.53
CA LYS A 160 -6.35 -14.33 -6.48
C LYS A 160 -6.14 -13.71 -7.87
N ILE A 161 -6.02 -12.38 -7.94
CA ILE A 161 -5.80 -11.65 -9.20
C ILE A 161 -4.49 -12.09 -9.87
N LEU A 162 -3.39 -12.16 -9.12
CA LEU A 162 -2.09 -12.61 -9.66
C LEU A 162 -2.11 -14.06 -10.14
N ASN A 163 -2.85 -14.94 -9.46
CA ASN A 163 -3.00 -16.33 -9.89
C ASN A 163 -3.85 -16.44 -11.16
N GLU A 164 -4.92 -15.66 -11.28
CA GLU A 164 -5.74 -15.62 -12.49
C GLU A 164 -4.92 -15.08 -13.68
N LEU A 165 -4.16 -14.00 -13.46
CA LEU A 165 -3.27 -13.44 -14.47
C LEU A 165 -2.24 -14.47 -14.93
N TYR A 166 -1.59 -15.15 -13.99
CA TYR A 166 -0.60 -16.17 -14.31
C TYR A 166 -1.20 -17.32 -15.14
N ARG A 167 -2.38 -17.83 -14.76
CA ARG A 167 -3.07 -18.90 -15.49
C ARG A 167 -3.49 -18.46 -16.89
N ALA A 168 -3.95 -17.22 -17.03
CA ALA A 168 -4.35 -16.68 -18.34
C ALA A 168 -3.15 -16.52 -19.29
N LEU A 169 -1.97 -16.24 -18.76
CA LEU A 169 -0.73 -16.11 -19.52
C LEU A 169 -0.05 -17.46 -19.82
N HIS A 170 -0.35 -18.48 -19.01
CA HIS A 170 0.18 -19.82 -19.14
C HIS A 170 -0.97 -20.84 -19.20
N PRO A 171 -1.76 -20.86 -20.30
CA PRO A 171 -2.81 -21.84 -20.44
C PRO A 171 -2.18 -23.23 -20.46
N THR A 172 -2.52 -24.08 -19.49
CA THR A 172 -2.20 -25.50 -19.55
C THR A 172 -2.90 -26.08 -20.79
N LYS A 173 -2.14 -26.64 -21.71
CA LYS A 173 -2.69 -27.32 -22.87
C LYS A 173 -3.59 -28.44 -22.33
N PRO A 174 -4.87 -28.52 -22.73
CA PRO A 174 -5.68 -29.67 -22.36
C PRO A 174 -5.02 -30.92 -23.02
N GLU A 175 -4.77 -31.94 -22.22
CA GLU A 175 -4.39 -33.28 -22.71
C GLU A 175 -5.54 -33.88 -23.51
#